data_97ed175869de2ec9fb1e188d6dae3217
#
_entry.id   97ed175869de2ec9fb1e188d6dae3217
#
_cell.length_a   1.000
_cell.length_b   1.000
_cell.length_c   1.000
_cell.angle_alpha   90.00
_cell.angle_beta   90.00
_cell.angle_gamma   90.00
#
_symmetry.space_group_name_H-M   'P 1'
#
loop_
_entity.id
_entity.type
_entity.pdbx_description
1 polymer ?
#
loop_
_entity_poly.entity_id
_entity_poly.type
_entity_poly.pdbx_seq_one_letter_code
_entity_poly.pdbx_strand_id
1 'polypeptide(L)'
;SSNRGLVLMKSSDLINWTCSKVHFPKKYAGTNFANVTRVWAPETIYDNQAGKYMVYFSLLTNDGTIPYDKDFYCYANDDFTDLVGEPTYLYDRGSATIDMDIVYNESDSLYHGFFKNEGLGGICKVTARTLTAPEGQPLGSQWSEPSPTLQQTNVAVEGAGVFKFINQDKWCLMYDCYTSGYYQFCSSDDLNKFTWEKNTTTSGAFTPRHGTVLPITAEEARKLLEAFPVDGLSAKISAATNHRIKQENLDIKAQEIFIPVEQGTDISAFDPMFVATPGAVVAPEGEQDFTKGEVTYTVSLNGQTKTYKVSVAAEGNPIIPGFHADPEVLLSKKT
;
A
#
# COMPACT_ATOMS: atom_id res chain seq x y z
N SER A 1 28.35 -1.49 -9.15
CA SER A 1 27.71 -1.31 -10.47
C SER A 1 27.09 0.06 -10.54
N SER A 2 27.33 0.78 -11.62
CA SER A 2 26.76 2.11 -11.81
C SER A 2 25.37 1.99 -12.44
N ASN A 3 24.32 2.20 -11.65
CA ASN A 3 22.96 2.34 -12.16
C ASN A 3 22.73 3.82 -12.51
N ARG A 4 23.05 4.23 -13.75
CA ARG A 4 23.12 5.63 -14.20
C ARG A 4 21.87 6.07 -14.97
N GLY A 5 20.72 5.54 -14.62
CA GLY A 5 19.47 5.87 -15.27
C GLY A 5 18.30 5.11 -14.66
N LEU A 6 17.13 5.33 -15.22
CA LEU A 6 15.89 4.67 -14.83
C LEU A 6 15.12 4.19 -16.06
N VAL A 7 14.08 3.39 -15.82
CA VAL A 7 13.16 2.91 -16.85
C VAL A 7 11.77 3.40 -16.49
N LEU A 8 11.15 4.09 -17.45
CA LEU A 8 9.72 4.43 -17.37
C LEU A 8 8.93 3.33 -18.05
N MET A 9 7.93 2.81 -17.35
CA MET A 9 7.05 1.75 -17.84
C MET A 9 5.60 2.22 -17.76
N LYS A 10 4.83 1.97 -18.80
CA LYS A 10 3.39 2.22 -18.78
C LYS A 10 2.60 1.08 -19.38
N SER A 11 1.41 0.89 -18.86
CA SER A 11 0.44 -0.10 -19.31
C SER A 11 -0.98 0.48 -19.21
N SER A 12 -1.88 0.03 -20.06
CA SER A 12 -3.31 0.30 -19.97
C SER A 12 -4.11 -0.89 -19.43
N ASP A 13 -3.46 -2.05 -19.24
CA ASP A 13 -4.11 -3.31 -18.85
C ASP A 13 -3.33 -4.09 -17.76
N LEU A 14 -2.22 -3.55 -17.28
CA LEU A 14 -1.29 -4.16 -16.33
C LEU A 14 -0.61 -5.45 -16.82
N ILE A 15 -0.88 -5.89 -18.04
CA ILE A 15 -0.37 -7.12 -18.67
C ILE A 15 0.68 -6.77 -19.71
N ASN A 16 0.35 -5.86 -20.61
CA ASN A 16 1.21 -5.41 -21.68
C ASN A 16 1.86 -4.09 -21.33
N TRP A 17 3.19 -4.08 -21.25
CA TRP A 17 3.98 -2.94 -20.81
C TRP A 17 4.89 -2.41 -21.91
N THR A 18 4.93 -1.10 -22.05
CA THR A 18 5.95 -0.42 -22.85
C THR A 18 7.02 0.14 -21.91
N CYS A 19 8.28 0.13 -22.36
CA CYS A 19 9.42 0.54 -21.57
C CYS A 19 10.23 1.62 -22.31
N SER A 20 10.59 2.69 -21.60
CA SER A 20 11.48 3.74 -22.10
C SER A 20 12.64 3.92 -21.13
N LYS A 21 13.87 3.92 -21.66
CA LYS A 21 15.08 4.05 -20.86
C LYS A 21 15.54 5.50 -20.84
N VAL A 22 15.73 6.06 -19.65
CA VAL A 22 16.31 7.39 -19.44
C VAL A 22 17.74 7.20 -18.91
N HIS A 23 18.73 7.42 -19.78
CA HIS A 23 20.14 7.32 -19.42
C HIS A 23 20.70 8.72 -19.14
N PHE A 24 20.94 9.03 -17.89
CA PHE A 24 21.29 10.37 -17.39
C PHE A 24 22.54 10.96 -18.05
N PRO A 25 23.68 10.24 -18.16
CA PRO A 25 24.87 10.79 -18.84
C PRO A 25 24.63 11.23 -20.29
N LYS A 26 23.72 10.55 -20.99
CA LYS A 26 23.38 10.91 -22.36
C LYS A 26 22.37 12.05 -22.41
N LYS A 27 21.33 11.96 -21.59
CA LYS A 27 20.24 12.95 -21.57
C LYS A 27 20.71 14.32 -21.08
N TYR A 28 21.53 14.34 -20.04
CA TYR A 28 22.01 15.56 -19.39
C TYR A 28 23.46 15.88 -19.70
N ALA A 29 23.93 15.52 -20.92
CA ALA A 29 25.28 15.80 -21.35
C ALA A 29 25.60 17.31 -21.25
N GLY A 30 26.70 17.63 -20.61
CA GLY A 30 27.13 19.02 -20.39
C GLY A 30 26.64 19.63 -19.05
N THR A 31 25.88 18.90 -18.26
CA THR A 31 25.47 19.29 -16.90
C THR A 31 26.12 18.38 -15.87
N ASN A 32 26.03 18.75 -14.57
CA ASN A 32 26.50 17.90 -13.48
C ASN A 32 25.74 16.56 -13.39
N PHE A 33 24.49 16.49 -13.86
CA PHE A 33 23.71 15.25 -13.90
C PHE A 33 24.24 14.21 -14.89
N ALA A 34 25.13 14.60 -15.83
CA ALA A 34 25.88 13.64 -16.65
C ALA A 34 26.86 12.80 -15.82
N ASN A 35 27.29 13.30 -14.65
CA ASN A 35 28.29 12.70 -13.79
C ASN A 35 27.67 11.82 -12.68
N VAL A 36 26.38 11.46 -12.79
CA VAL A 36 25.74 10.58 -11.80
C VAL A 36 26.45 9.24 -11.73
N THR A 37 26.69 8.78 -10.50
CA THR A 37 27.20 7.43 -10.21
C THR A 37 26.07 6.45 -10.17
N ARG A 38 24.94 6.88 -9.60
CA ARG A 38 23.72 6.09 -9.44
C ARG A 38 22.48 6.98 -9.46
N VAL A 39 21.38 6.40 -9.92
CA VAL A 39 20.03 6.90 -9.82
C VAL A 39 19.23 5.73 -9.24
N TRP A 40 18.72 5.87 -8.01
CA TRP A 40 18.16 4.78 -7.26
C TRP A 40 16.70 5.02 -6.88
N ALA A 41 15.98 3.92 -6.66
CA ALA A 41 14.62 3.87 -6.14
C ALA A 41 13.68 4.90 -6.80
N PRO A 42 13.50 4.88 -8.15
CA PRO A 42 12.55 5.76 -8.79
C PRO A 42 11.13 5.37 -8.40
N GLU A 43 10.37 6.35 -7.94
CA GLU A 43 8.95 6.26 -7.63
C GLU A 43 8.16 7.31 -8.41
N THR A 44 6.85 7.18 -8.42
CA THR A 44 5.97 8.05 -9.20
C THR A 44 4.73 8.43 -8.41
N ILE A 45 4.43 9.73 -8.39
CA ILE A 45 3.18 10.26 -7.83
C ILE A 45 2.54 11.24 -8.81
N TYR A 46 1.21 11.25 -8.90
CA TYR A 46 0.51 12.25 -9.67
C TYR A 46 0.40 13.56 -8.88
N ASP A 47 1.00 14.63 -9.43
CA ASP A 47 0.91 15.96 -8.86
C ASP A 47 -0.35 16.66 -9.40
N ASN A 48 -1.39 16.71 -8.59
CA ASN A 48 -2.66 17.35 -8.95
C ASN A 48 -2.52 18.86 -9.23
N GLN A 49 -1.54 19.52 -8.62
CA GLN A 49 -1.31 20.94 -8.78
C GLN A 49 -0.63 21.23 -10.14
N ALA A 50 0.32 20.43 -10.53
CA ALA A 50 0.99 20.52 -11.82
C ALA A 50 0.22 19.82 -12.95
N GLY A 51 -0.73 18.93 -12.66
CA GLY A 51 -1.44 18.11 -13.63
C GLY A 51 -0.54 17.10 -14.34
N LYS A 52 0.51 16.59 -13.66
CA LYS A 52 1.56 15.76 -14.26
C LYS A 52 2.03 14.66 -13.30
N TYR A 53 2.59 13.60 -13.86
CA TYR A 53 3.30 12.60 -13.07
C TYR A 53 4.68 13.12 -12.69
N MET A 54 4.92 13.25 -11.38
CA MET A 54 6.23 13.47 -10.80
C MET A 54 6.93 12.13 -10.66
N VAL A 55 8.14 12.01 -11.25
CA VAL A 55 9.04 10.88 -11.05
C VAL A 55 10.16 11.37 -10.14
N TYR A 56 10.31 10.76 -8.98
CA TYR A 56 11.32 11.15 -8.00
C TYR A 56 12.24 9.97 -7.68
N PHE A 57 13.46 10.27 -7.31
CA PHE A 57 14.53 9.29 -7.17
C PHE A 57 15.68 9.88 -6.35
N SER A 58 16.48 9.04 -5.74
CA SER A 58 17.74 9.47 -5.11
C SER A 58 18.90 9.35 -6.09
N LEU A 59 19.85 10.29 -6.01
CA LEU A 59 21.07 10.25 -6.82
C LEU A 59 22.26 10.90 -6.12
N LEU A 60 23.46 10.52 -6.56
CA LEU A 60 24.71 11.22 -6.26
C LEU A 60 25.61 11.27 -7.50
N THR A 61 26.60 12.18 -7.50
CA THR A 61 27.56 12.35 -8.59
C THR A 61 28.98 11.99 -8.14
N ASN A 62 29.85 11.70 -9.11
CA ASN A 62 31.25 11.40 -8.82
C ASN A 62 32.18 12.63 -8.88
N ASP A 63 31.66 13.78 -9.26
CA ASP A 63 32.39 15.05 -9.33
C ASP A 63 32.29 15.89 -8.04
N GLY A 64 31.58 15.38 -7.04
CA GLY A 64 31.39 16.03 -5.73
C GLY A 64 30.31 17.12 -5.73
N THR A 65 29.62 17.40 -6.83
CA THR A 65 28.52 18.39 -6.86
C THR A 65 27.32 17.92 -6.07
N ILE A 66 27.07 16.60 -6.04
CA ILE A 66 26.09 15.94 -5.17
C ILE A 66 26.85 14.84 -4.43
N PRO A 67 27.42 15.15 -3.24
CA PRO A 67 28.43 14.30 -2.59
C PRO A 67 27.86 13.09 -1.85
N TYR A 68 26.55 13.05 -1.62
CA TYR A 68 25.81 11.94 -1.03
C TYR A 68 24.42 11.86 -1.68
N ASP A 69 23.72 10.75 -1.48
CA ASP A 69 22.40 10.55 -2.06
C ASP A 69 21.41 11.58 -1.53
N LYS A 70 20.77 12.29 -2.45
CA LYS A 70 19.71 13.26 -2.21
C LYS A 70 18.53 12.94 -3.10
N ASP A 71 17.35 13.31 -2.68
CA ASP A 71 16.14 13.09 -3.45
C ASP A 71 15.91 14.24 -4.43
N PHE A 72 15.68 13.86 -5.68
CA PHE A 72 15.40 14.74 -6.82
C PHE A 72 14.12 14.29 -7.53
N TYR A 73 13.54 15.16 -8.33
CA TYR A 73 12.41 14.82 -9.18
C TYR A 73 12.52 15.45 -10.55
N CYS A 74 11.81 14.86 -11.50
CA CYS A 74 11.42 15.46 -12.78
C CYS A 74 9.94 15.16 -13.02
N TYR A 75 9.27 15.94 -13.83
CA TYR A 75 7.99 15.52 -14.38
C TYR A 75 8.22 14.61 -15.60
N ALA A 76 7.38 13.60 -15.74
CA ALA A 76 7.32 12.85 -16.99
C ALA A 76 6.68 13.69 -18.09
N ASN A 77 7.03 13.41 -19.35
CA ASN A 77 6.29 13.94 -20.50
C ASN A 77 4.90 13.28 -20.60
N ASP A 78 4.02 13.84 -21.42
CA ASP A 78 2.62 13.40 -21.53
C ASP A 78 2.49 11.93 -21.97
N ASP A 79 3.46 11.42 -22.72
CA ASP A 79 3.51 10.02 -23.14
C ASP A 79 4.11 9.06 -22.12
N PHE A 80 4.62 9.57 -21.00
CA PHE A 80 5.36 8.80 -19.99
C PHE A 80 6.52 7.98 -20.60
N THR A 81 7.29 8.62 -21.48
CA THR A 81 8.42 7.99 -22.20
C THR A 81 9.75 8.66 -21.92
N ASP A 82 9.74 9.86 -21.34
CA ASP A 82 10.95 10.62 -21.00
C ASP A 82 10.65 11.59 -19.84
N LEU A 83 11.71 12.12 -19.25
CA LEU A 83 11.66 13.16 -18.23
C LEU A 83 11.77 14.55 -18.86
N VAL A 84 11.05 15.53 -18.31
CA VAL A 84 11.07 16.92 -18.77
C VAL A 84 12.03 17.72 -17.90
N GLY A 85 12.90 18.48 -18.55
CA GLY A 85 13.88 19.35 -17.88
C GLY A 85 15.02 18.59 -17.18
N GLU A 86 15.73 19.30 -16.33
CA GLU A 86 16.76 18.74 -15.47
C GLU A 86 16.18 18.33 -14.12
N PRO A 87 16.81 17.35 -13.40
CA PRO A 87 16.42 16.98 -12.07
C PRO A 87 16.39 18.18 -11.12
N THR A 88 15.26 18.35 -10.46
CA THR A 88 15.04 19.41 -9.47
C THR A 88 15.15 18.79 -8.07
N TYR A 89 15.77 19.50 -7.17
CA TYR A 89 15.95 19.08 -5.79
C TYR A 89 14.61 18.95 -5.07
N LEU A 90 14.38 17.79 -4.46
CA LEU A 90 13.16 17.46 -3.74
C LEU A 90 13.33 17.51 -2.23
N TYR A 91 14.34 16.80 -1.71
CA TYR A 91 14.57 16.68 -0.27
C TYR A 91 16.03 16.31 0.06
N ASP A 92 16.52 16.86 1.18
CA ASP A 92 17.81 16.57 1.79
C ASP A 92 17.78 17.05 3.25
N ARG A 93 18.34 16.31 4.12
CA ARG A 93 18.48 16.66 5.54
C ARG A 93 19.96 16.93 5.95
N GLY A 94 20.84 17.12 4.99
CA GLY A 94 22.27 17.29 5.24
C GLY A 94 23.06 15.97 5.36
N SER A 95 22.42 14.82 5.09
CA SER A 95 23.05 13.49 5.01
C SER A 95 22.25 12.59 4.08
N ALA A 96 22.82 11.45 3.67
CA ALA A 96 22.24 10.58 2.67
C ALA A 96 20.81 10.12 3.02
N THR A 97 19.91 10.31 2.05
CA THR A 97 18.51 9.84 2.02
C THR A 97 18.30 9.04 0.75
N ILE A 98 17.67 7.88 0.88
CA ILE A 98 17.32 6.99 -0.24
C ILE A 98 15.93 6.41 -0.05
N ASP A 99 15.40 5.81 -1.11
CA ASP A 99 14.18 5.01 -1.10
C ASP A 99 12.96 5.79 -0.55
N MET A 100 12.78 7.04 -1.04
CA MET A 100 11.61 7.83 -0.65
C MET A 100 10.35 7.26 -1.32
N ASP A 101 9.29 7.08 -0.53
CA ASP A 101 7.93 6.80 -1.00
C ASP A 101 6.97 7.86 -0.46
N ILE A 102 6.15 8.44 -1.32
CA ILE A 102 5.27 9.57 -0.98
C ILE A 102 3.81 9.16 -1.17
N VAL A 103 3.03 9.28 -0.10
CA VAL A 103 1.57 9.10 -0.14
C VAL A 103 0.85 10.37 0.30
N TYR A 104 -0.35 10.59 -0.25
CA TYR A 104 -1.24 11.65 0.19
C TYR A 104 -2.29 11.09 1.15
N ASN A 105 -2.45 11.73 2.30
CA ASN A 105 -3.49 11.37 3.25
C ASN A 105 -4.59 12.43 3.23
N GLU A 106 -5.78 12.06 2.76
CA GLU A 106 -6.94 12.95 2.69
C GLU A 106 -7.41 13.42 4.06
N SER A 107 -7.21 12.60 5.11
CA SER A 107 -7.70 12.89 6.47
C SER A 107 -7.01 14.11 7.10
N ASP A 108 -5.74 14.34 6.80
CA ASP A 108 -4.97 15.50 7.29
C ASP A 108 -4.56 16.47 6.18
N SER A 109 -4.86 16.13 4.93
CA SER A 109 -4.52 16.92 3.73
C SER A 109 -3.01 17.15 3.57
N LEU A 110 -2.21 16.15 3.91
CA LEU A 110 -0.75 16.19 3.81
C LEU A 110 -0.20 15.08 2.90
N TYR A 111 0.89 15.39 2.24
CA TYR A 111 1.80 14.40 1.70
C TYR A 111 2.71 13.90 2.81
N HIS A 112 2.91 12.59 2.88
CA HIS A 112 3.81 11.91 3.80
C HIS A 112 4.89 11.22 2.98
N GLY A 113 6.14 11.67 3.11
CA GLY A 113 7.31 11.07 2.47
C GLY A 113 8.06 10.19 3.46
N PHE A 114 8.11 8.89 3.17
CA PHE A 114 8.88 7.91 3.95
C PHE A 114 10.18 7.62 3.24
N PHE A 115 11.28 7.55 3.96
CA PHE A 115 12.60 7.37 3.35
C PHE A 115 13.57 6.68 4.30
N LYS A 116 14.58 6.04 3.73
CA LYS A 116 15.73 5.55 4.49
C LYS A 116 16.64 6.71 4.85
N ASN A 117 16.81 6.93 6.14
CA ASN A 117 17.81 7.83 6.71
C ASN A 117 19.09 7.05 6.96
N GLU A 118 20.09 7.21 6.10
CA GLU A 118 21.36 6.50 6.23
C GLU A 118 22.12 6.87 7.50
N GLY A 119 22.01 8.12 7.96
CA GLY A 119 22.67 8.57 9.20
C GLY A 119 22.11 7.94 10.47
N LEU A 120 20.81 7.59 10.49
CA LEU A 120 20.14 6.92 11.62
C LEU A 120 19.97 5.41 11.37
N GLY A 121 20.21 4.93 10.16
CA GLY A 121 20.07 3.52 9.81
C GLY A 121 18.63 3.00 9.81
N GLY A 122 17.63 3.86 9.60
CA GLY A 122 16.22 3.46 9.66
C GLY A 122 15.27 4.29 8.80
N ILE A 123 14.01 3.89 8.79
CA ILE A 123 12.95 4.57 8.06
C ILE A 123 12.44 5.75 8.87
N CYS A 124 12.50 6.95 8.28
CA CYS A 124 11.93 8.18 8.81
C CYS A 124 10.82 8.70 7.92
N LYS A 125 10.07 9.68 8.40
CA LYS A 125 8.99 10.34 7.68
C LYS A 125 9.12 11.85 7.76
N VAL A 126 8.75 12.52 6.66
CA VAL A 126 8.50 13.97 6.59
C VAL A 126 7.10 14.22 6.05
N THR A 127 6.56 15.41 6.28
CA THR A 127 5.24 15.81 5.79
C THR A 127 5.31 17.14 5.06
N ALA A 128 4.42 17.34 4.08
CA ALA A 128 4.30 18.58 3.32
C ALA A 128 2.85 18.82 2.87
N ARG A 129 2.49 20.08 2.65
CA ARG A 129 1.20 20.45 2.05
C ARG A 129 1.21 20.40 0.53
N THR A 130 2.39 20.51 -0.07
CA THR A 130 2.63 20.52 -1.51
C THR A 130 3.82 19.62 -1.84
N LEU A 131 3.82 19.00 -3.02
CA LEU A 131 4.93 18.15 -3.45
C LEU A 131 6.20 18.98 -3.76
N THR A 132 6.02 20.22 -4.20
CA THR A 132 7.11 21.13 -4.55
C THR A 132 7.16 22.34 -3.63
N ALA A 133 8.32 22.96 -3.52
CA ALA A 133 8.46 24.20 -2.76
C ALA A 133 7.55 25.29 -3.34
N PRO A 134 6.89 26.08 -2.50
CA PRO A 134 6.12 27.23 -2.96
C PRO A 134 7.01 28.22 -3.73
N GLU A 135 6.41 28.98 -4.64
CA GLU A 135 7.12 29.98 -5.42
C GLU A 135 7.91 30.96 -4.54
N GLY A 136 9.15 31.17 -4.88
CA GLY A 136 10.06 32.06 -4.13
C GLY A 136 10.65 31.47 -2.86
N GLN A 137 10.30 30.25 -2.49
CA GLN A 137 10.88 29.56 -1.35
C GLN A 137 12.02 28.63 -1.78
N PRO A 138 12.98 28.33 -0.88
CA PRO A 138 14.06 27.39 -1.17
C PRO A 138 13.49 26.01 -1.53
N LEU A 139 14.12 25.32 -2.50
CA LEU A 139 13.78 23.96 -2.87
C LEU A 139 13.93 23.03 -1.65
N GLY A 140 12.97 22.11 -1.45
CA GLY A 140 12.94 21.20 -0.30
C GLY A 140 12.34 21.79 0.97
N SER A 141 12.08 23.12 1.02
CA SER A 141 11.55 23.80 2.22
C SER A 141 10.09 23.45 2.54
N GLN A 142 9.37 22.78 1.64
CA GLN A 142 8.01 22.31 1.88
C GLN A 142 7.92 21.20 2.91
N TRP A 143 9.00 20.44 3.10
CA TRP A 143 9.03 19.29 3.98
C TRP A 143 9.28 19.68 5.44
N SER A 144 8.60 19.00 6.35
CA SER A 144 8.83 19.12 7.80
C SER A 144 10.20 18.57 8.21
N GLU A 145 10.57 18.79 9.48
CA GLU A 145 11.65 18.04 10.11
C GLU A 145 11.32 16.53 10.09
N PRO A 146 12.34 15.66 9.95
CA PRO A 146 12.14 14.23 9.93
C PRO A 146 11.70 13.69 11.30
N SER A 147 10.85 12.67 11.26
CA SER A 147 10.45 11.90 12.44
C SER A 147 11.64 11.10 13.00
N PRO A 148 11.53 10.59 14.24
CA PRO A 148 12.31 9.43 14.67
C PRO A 148 12.10 8.24 13.74
N THR A 149 12.94 7.21 13.88
CA THR A 149 12.80 5.97 13.10
C THR A 149 11.49 5.24 13.42
N LEU A 150 10.83 4.71 12.40
CA LEU A 150 9.48 4.14 12.46
C LEU A 150 9.43 2.61 12.39
N GLN A 151 10.53 1.96 11.93
CA GLN A 151 10.56 0.51 11.84
C GLN A 151 10.40 -0.17 13.20
N GLN A 152 9.77 -1.34 13.19
CA GLN A 152 9.48 -2.15 14.38
C GLN A 152 10.49 -3.30 14.54
N THR A 153 11.76 -3.05 14.24
CA THR A 153 12.86 -4.02 14.29
C THR A 153 14.19 -3.33 14.55
N ASN A 154 15.16 -4.09 15.03
CA ASN A 154 16.53 -3.64 15.25
C ASN A 154 17.50 -4.06 14.13
N VAL A 155 17.02 -4.83 13.13
CA VAL A 155 17.86 -5.18 11.98
C VAL A 155 17.91 -4.03 10.98
N ALA A 156 18.92 -4.04 10.10
CA ALA A 156 19.05 -3.03 9.06
C ALA A 156 17.88 -3.10 8.07
N VAL A 157 17.31 -1.96 7.75
CA VAL A 157 16.12 -1.81 6.90
C VAL A 157 16.34 -0.78 5.79
N GLU A 158 15.64 -0.95 4.66
CA GLU A 158 15.57 0.00 3.55
C GLU A 158 14.29 -0.23 2.74
N GLY A 159 14.06 0.54 1.65
CA GLY A 159 12.97 0.31 0.72
C GLY A 159 11.59 0.47 1.36
N ALA A 160 11.34 1.62 1.98
CA ALA A 160 10.01 1.92 2.52
C ALA A 160 8.97 1.95 1.40
N GLY A 161 7.83 1.27 1.62
CA GLY A 161 6.65 1.38 0.79
C GLY A 161 5.41 1.55 1.67
N VAL A 162 4.55 2.51 1.36
CA VAL A 162 3.37 2.83 2.16
C VAL A 162 2.11 2.78 1.32
N PHE A 163 1.08 2.12 1.82
CA PHE A 163 -0.20 2.05 1.14
C PHE A 163 -1.37 2.01 2.12
N LYS A 164 -2.54 2.46 1.68
CA LYS A 164 -3.78 2.38 2.43
C LYS A 164 -4.51 1.09 2.08
N PHE A 165 -5.06 0.39 3.08
CA PHE A 165 -5.93 -0.75 2.84
C PHE A 165 -7.24 -0.30 2.18
N ILE A 166 -7.72 -1.07 1.21
CA ILE A 166 -9.00 -0.81 0.55
C ILE A 166 -10.14 -0.92 1.58
N ASN A 167 -11.03 0.07 1.58
CA ASN A 167 -12.20 0.14 2.47
C ASN A 167 -11.90 0.09 3.97
N GLN A 168 -10.69 0.48 4.36
CA GLN A 168 -10.30 0.61 5.76
C GLN A 168 -9.58 1.95 5.96
N ASP A 169 -9.76 2.54 7.12
CA ASP A 169 -9.00 3.73 7.52
C ASP A 169 -7.70 3.30 8.22
N LYS A 170 -6.93 2.48 7.51
CA LYS A 170 -5.71 1.86 7.99
C LYS A 170 -4.64 1.85 6.92
N TRP A 171 -3.42 2.15 7.31
CA TRP A 171 -2.23 2.17 6.46
C TRP A 171 -1.31 1.00 6.76
N CYS A 172 -0.51 0.63 5.78
CA CYS A 172 0.58 -0.31 5.92
C CYS A 172 1.88 0.35 5.52
N LEU A 173 2.90 0.23 6.37
CA LEU A 173 4.30 0.50 6.05
C LEU A 173 4.99 -0.85 5.88
N MET A 174 5.55 -1.09 4.71
CA MET A 174 6.42 -2.23 4.44
C MET A 174 7.85 -1.77 4.21
N TYR A 175 8.81 -2.59 4.55
CA TYR A 175 10.23 -2.34 4.30
C TYR A 175 11.03 -3.64 4.23
N ASP A 176 12.17 -3.57 3.53
CA ASP A 176 13.09 -4.68 3.35
C ASP A 176 14.07 -4.77 4.53
N CYS A 177 14.00 -5.85 5.28
CA CYS A 177 15.02 -6.23 6.26
C CYS A 177 16.16 -6.95 5.53
N TYR A 178 16.87 -6.21 4.69
CA TYR A 178 17.76 -6.72 3.62
C TYR A 178 18.90 -7.60 4.10
N THR A 179 19.37 -7.42 5.33
CA THR A 179 20.40 -8.30 5.91
C THR A 179 19.84 -9.61 6.46
N SER A 180 18.52 -9.71 6.57
CA SER A 180 17.82 -10.84 7.21
C SER A 180 16.91 -11.60 6.24
N GLY A 181 16.78 -11.14 4.98
CA GLY A 181 16.08 -11.86 3.91
C GLY A 181 14.56 -11.93 4.07
N TYR A 182 13.93 -10.90 4.68
CA TYR A 182 12.50 -10.82 4.79
C TYR A 182 12.00 -9.37 4.69
N TYR A 183 10.73 -9.22 4.32
CA TYR A 183 9.98 -7.97 4.46
C TYR A 183 9.22 -7.95 5.78
N GLN A 184 9.19 -6.79 6.42
CA GLN A 184 8.33 -6.53 7.57
C GLN A 184 7.17 -5.62 7.16
N PHE A 185 5.97 -5.95 7.66
CA PHE A 185 4.74 -5.19 7.45
C PHE A 185 4.25 -4.69 8.80
N CYS A 186 3.96 -3.39 8.86
CA CYS A 186 3.47 -2.71 10.06
C CYS A 186 2.23 -1.90 9.71
N SER A 187 1.22 -1.92 10.58
CA SER A 187 0.00 -1.13 10.38
C SER A 187 -0.03 0.15 11.17
N SER A 188 -0.81 1.13 10.71
CA SER A 188 -1.02 2.42 11.36
C SER A 188 -2.37 3.00 11.01
N ASP A 189 -3.02 3.67 11.97
CA ASP A 189 -4.24 4.43 11.75
C ASP A 189 -3.97 5.91 11.44
N ASP A 190 -2.76 6.41 11.75
CA ASP A 190 -2.42 7.84 11.71
C ASP A 190 -1.12 8.18 10.96
N LEU A 191 -0.45 7.19 10.37
CA LEU A 191 0.88 7.31 9.74
C LEU A 191 2.00 7.81 10.66
N ASN A 192 1.79 7.83 11.98
CA ASN A 192 2.76 8.28 12.97
C ASN A 192 3.24 7.15 13.88
N LYS A 193 2.33 6.26 14.23
CA LYS A 193 2.62 5.10 15.08
C LYS A 193 2.36 3.83 14.30
N PHE A 194 3.36 2.97 14.22
CA PHE A 194 3.27 1.71 13.52
C PHE A 194 3.35 0.54 14.48
N THR A 195 2.51 -0.45 14.23
CA THR A 195 2.46 -1.71 14.97
C THR A 195 2.88 -2.84 14.05
N TRP A 196 3.79 -3.70 14.51
CA TRP A 196 4.19 -4.89 13.78
C TRP A 196 2.99 -5.82 13.51
N GLU A 197 2.88 -6.29 12.28
CA GLU A 197 1.84 -7.24 11.87
C GLU A 197 2.43 -8.60 11.52
N LYS A 198 3.40 -8.61 10.58
CA LYS A 198 4.04 -9.84 10.13
C LYS A 198 5.37 -9.61 9.43
N ASN A 199 6.16 -10.69 9.33
CA ASN A 199 7.29 -10.80 8.43
C ASN A 199 6.97 -11.78 7.30
N THR A 200 7.47 -11.52 6.10
CA THR A 200 7.28 -12.38 4.93
C THR A 200 8.60 -12.57 4.22
N THR A 201 9.02 -13.81 4.04
CA THR A 201 10.23 -14.14 3.28
C THR A 201 10.01 -13.87 1.79
N THR A 202 11.05 -13.47 1.10
CA THR A 202 11.08 -13.21 -0.34
C THR A 202 11.79 -14.33 -1.11
N SER A 203 11.75 -15.55 -0.59
CA SER A 203 12.38 -16.71 -1.24
C SER A 203 11.45 -17.34 -2.28
N GLY A 204 12.02 -17.87 -3.36
CA GLY A 204 11.29 -18.57 -4.42
C GLY A 204 11.90 -18.35 -5.79
N ALA A 205 11.11 -18.53 -6.85
CA ALA A 205 11.53 -18.29 -8.24
C ALA A 205 11.83 -16.80 -8.53
N PHE A 206 11.29 -15.92 -7.72
CA PHE A 206 11.49 -14.47 -7.78
C PHE A 206 11.73 -13.92 -6.37
N THR A 207 12.79 -13.16 -6.20
CA THR A 207 13.14 -12.52 -4.92
C THR A 207 13.07 -11.00 -5.13
N PRO A 208 11.89 -10.39 -4.93
CA PRO A 208 11.73 -8.94 -5.11
C PRO A 208 12.51 -8.19 -4.02
N ARG A 209 13.07 -7.06 -4.42
CA ARG A 209 13.70 -6.08 -3.55
C ARG A 209 13.07 -4.74 -3.84
N HIS A 210 12.48 -4.12 -2.84
CA HIS A 210 11.70 -2.89 -2.94
C HIS A 210 10.47 -3.02 -3.86
N GLY A 211 9.55 -2.09 -3.80
CA GLY A 211 8.35 -2.06 -4.62
C GLY A 211 7.27 -1.18 -4.03
N THR A 212 6.30 -0.86 -4.88
CA THR A 212 5.10 -0.11 -4.49
C THR A 212 3.85 -0.97 -4.59
N VAL A 213 2.81 -0.60 -3.87
CA VAL A 213 1.51 -1.28 -3.86
C VAL A 213 0.46 -0.35 -4.42
N LEU A 214 -0.19 -0.78 -5.50
CA LEU A 214 -1.26 -0.03 -6.15
C LEU A 214 -2.61 -0.75 -5.95
N PRO A 215 -3.70 -0.02 -5.68
CA PRO A 215 -5.03 -0.59 -5.68
C PRO A 215 -5.42 -0.95 -7.13
N ILE A 216 -5.97 -2.12 -7.31
CA ILE A 216 -6.51 -2.59 -8.61
C ILE A 216 -7.95 -3.05 -8.42
N THR A 217 -8.72 -3.02 -9.50
CA THR A 217 -10.09 -3.54 -9.52
C THR A 217 -10.11 -5.07 -9.53
N ALA A 218 -11.23 -5.66 -9.14
CA ALA A 218 -11.42 -7.11 -9.22
C ALA A 218 -11.28 -7.65 -10.65
N GLU A 219 -11.70 -6.88 -11.65
CA GLU A 219 -11.58 -7.24 -13.06
C GLU A 219 -10.11 -7.22 -13.53
N GLU A 220 -9.32 -6.23 -13.13
CA GLU A 220 -7.88 -6.20 -13.41
C GLU A 220 -7.16 -7.36 -12.73
N ALA A 221 -7.50 -7.67 -11.47
CA ALA A 221 -6.95 -8.83 -10.77
C ALA A 221 -7.28 -10.14 -11.47
N ARG A 222 -8.53 -10.30 -11.95
CA ARG A 222 -8.95 -11.48 -12.73
C ARG A 222 -8.12 -11.63 -13.99
N LYS A 223 -7.95 -10.56 -14.78
CA LYS A 223 -7.15 -10.56 -16.01
C LYS A 223 -5.68 -10.87 -15.74
N LEU A 224 -5.11 -10.32 -14.68
CA LEU A 224 -3.74 -10.61 -14.27
C LEU A 224 -3.54 -12.09 -13.93
N LEU A 225 -4.47 -12.70 -13.19
CA LEU A 225 -4.40 -14.12 -12.82
C LEU A 225 -4.65 -15.06 -14.01
N GLU A 226 -5.43 -14.64 -15.01
CA GLU A 226 -5.57 -15.36 -16.27
C GLU A 226 -4.28 -15.32 -17.10
N ALA A 227 -3.64 -14.14 -17.18
CA ALA A 227 -2.39 -13.96 -17.92
C ALA A 227 -1.18 -14.58 -17.20
N PHE A 228 -1.18 -14.54 -15.87
CA PHE A 228 -0.09 -15.00 -15.00
C PHE A 228 -0.66 -15.88 -13.88
N PRO A 229 -1.01 -17.14 -14.16
CA PRO A 229 -1.56 -18.04 -13.17
C PRO A 229 -0.63 -18.21 -11.97
N VAL A 230 -1.19 -18.15 -10.77
CA VAL A 230 -0.46 -18.37 -9.52
C VAL A 230 -0.94 -19.68 -8.90
N ASP A 231 -0.05 -20.63 -8.78
CA ASP A 231 -0.34 -21.92 -8.15
C ASP A 231 -0.61 -21.74 -6.64
N GLY A 232 -1.56 -22.51 -6.13
CA GLY A 232 -1.86 -22.56 -4.70
C GLY A 232 -2.75 -21.45 -4.15
N LEU A 233 -3.29 -20.55 -4.99
CA LEU A 233 -4.34 -19.64 -4.56
C LEU A 233 -5.62 -20.44 -4.26
N SER A 234 -6.10 -20.34 -3.02
CA SER A 234 -7.37 -20.94 -2.62
C SER A 234 -8.49 -19.90 -2.61
N ALA A 235 -9.67 -20.28 -3.12
CA ALA A 235 -10.86 -19.47 -3.04
C ALA A 235 -11.25 -19.23 -1.57
N LYS A 236 -11.26 -17.98 -1.10
CA LYS A 236 -11.67 -17.64 0.27
C LYS A 236 -12.19 -16.21 0.38
N ILE A 237 -13.09 -15.97 1.33
CA ILE A 237 -13.45 -14.63 1.81
C ILE A 237 -12.46 -14.25 2.90
N SER A 238 -11.95 -13.02 2.87
CA SER A 238 -10.99 -12.49 3.82
C SER A 238 -11.51 -11.30 4.64
N ALA A 239 -12.53 -10.60 4.15
CA ALA A 239 -13.18 -9.49 4.86
C ALA A 239 -14.61 -9.28 4.36
N ALA A 240 -15.40 -8.50 5.13
CA ALA A 240 -16.66 -7.91 4.74
C ALA A 240 -16.60 -6.42 5.09
N THR A 241 -16.92 -5.53 4.14
CA THR A 241 -16.53 -4.11 4.23
C THR A 241 -17.69 -3.13 4.23
N ASN A 242 -18.94 -3.59 4.30
CA ASN A 242 -20.07 -2.69 4.45
C ASN A 242 -19.91 -1.82 5.72
N HIS A 243 -20.12 -0.51 5.57
CA HIS A 243 -19.91 0.48 6.64
C HIS A 243 -20.77 0.26 7.90
N ARG A 244 -21.82 -0.54 7.81
CA ARG A 244 -22.68 -0.92 8.96
C ARG A 244 -22.12 -2.06 9.80
N ILE A 245 -21.01 -2.67 9.36
CA ILE A 245 -20.41 -3.81 10.06
C ILE A 245 -19.58 -3.32 11.23
N LYS A 246 -19.77 -3.94 12.38
CA LYS A 246 -18.92 -3.79 13.56
C LYS A 246 -17.66 -4.65 13.37
N GLN A 247 -16.65 -4.05 12.74
CA GLN A 247 -15.44 -4.76 12.30
C GLN A 247 -14.69 -5.46 13.43
N GLU A 248 -14.71 -4.89 14.62
CA GLU A 248 -14.07 -5.44 15.83
C GLU A 248 -14.62 -6.80 16.24
N ASN A 249 -15.86 -7.12 15.85
CA ASN A 249 -16.55 -8.35 16.21
C ASN A 249 -16.88 -9.22 14.98
N LEU A 250 -16.38 -8.86 13.80
CA LEU A 250 -16.51 -9.67 12.59
C LEU A 250 -15.71 -10.98 12.75
N ASP A 251 -16.38 -12.11 12.57
CA ASP A 251 -15.77 -13.44 12.70
C ASP A 251 -15.84 -14.20 11.37
N ILE A 252 -14.68 -14.47 10.77
CA ILE A 252 -14.53 -15.21 9.52
C ILE A 252 -13.80 -16.52 9.77
N LYS A 253 -14.56 -17.63 9.80
CA LYS A 253 -14.06 -18.99 9.95
C LYS A 253 -13.92 -19.71 8.61
N ALA A 254 -13.50 -20.95 8.68
CA ALA A 254 -13.23 -21.74 7.47
C ALA A 254 -14.46 -21.93 6.56
N GLN A 255 -15.66 -22.00 7.10
CA GLN A 255 -16.93 -22.24 6.37
C GLN A 255 -18.10 -21.43 6.93
N GLU A 256 -17.87 -20.59 7.92
CA GLU A 256 -18.88 -19.79 8.58
C GLU A 256 -18.38 -18.35 8.70
N ILE A 257 -19.27 -17.38 8.51
CA ILE A 257 -19.00 -15.96 8.72
C ILE A 257 -20.14 -15.40 9.55
N PHE A 258 -19.78 -14.78 10.66
CA PHE A 258 -20.71 -14.01 11.46
C PHE A 258 -20.43 -12.51 11.27
N ILE A 259 -21.47 -11.75 10.91
CA ILE A 259 -21.38 -10.31 10.63
C ILE A 259 -22.23 -9.57 11.66
N PRO A 260 -21.60 -8.98 12.69
CA PRO A 260 -22.28 -8.06 13.58
C PRO A 260 -22.48 -6.71 12.90
N VAL A 261 -23.69 -6.17 12.96
CA VAL A 261 -24.04 -4.88 12.37
C VAL A 261 -24.55 -3.90 13.41
N GLU A 262 -24.54 -2.61 13.09
CA GLU A 262 -25.11 -1.57 13.92
C GLU A 262 -26.61 -1.80 14.16
N GLN A 263 -27.08 -1.40 15.34
CA GLN A 263 -28.50 -1.47 15.66
C GLN A 263 -29.33 -0.61 14.69
N GLY A 264 -30.42 -1.18 14.18
CA GLY A 264 -31.29 -0.52 13.20
C GLY A 264 -30.83 -0.71 11.74
N THR A 265 -29.80 -1.51 11.49
CA THR A 265 -29.44 -1.91 10.12
C THR A 265 -30.56 -2.79 9.55
N ASP A 266 -31.00 -2.47 8.33
CA ASP A 266 -31.95 -3.31 7.60
C ASP A 266 -31.24 -4.55 7.06
N ILE A 267 -31.45 -5.69 7.72
CA ILE A 267 -30.89 -6.98 7.32
C ILE A 267 -31.77 -7.75 6.34
N SER A 268 -32.93 -7.20 5.95
CA SER A 268 -33.76 -7.79 4.89
C SER A 268 -33.25 -7.50 3.49
N ALA A 269 -32.39 -6.47 3.37
CA ALA A 269 -31.73 -6.06 2.13
C ALA A 269 -30.29 -5.60 2.45
N PHE A 270 -29.42 -6.54 2.83
CA PHE A 270 -28.07 -6.24 3.28
C PHE A 270 -27.01 -6.87 2.38
N ASP A 271 -26.09 -6.04 1.89
CA ASP A 271 -24.91 -6.47 1.13
C ASP A 271 -23.67 -6.43 2.05
N PRO A 272 -23.07 -7.57 2.38
CA PRO A 272 -21.84 -7.62 3.17
C PRO A 272 -20.63 -6.94 2.52
N MET A 273 -20.63 -6.75 1.22
CA MET A 273 -19.49 -6.26 0.44
C MET A 273 -18.21 -7.07 0.74
N PHE A 274 -18.23 -8.35 0.38
CA PHE A 274 -17.13 -9.26 0.69
C PHE A 274 -15.87 -8.93 -0.10
N VAL A 275 -14.73 -9.02 0.57
CA VAL A 275 -13.40 -9.10 -0.03
C VAL A 275 -12.99 -10.56 -0.08
N ALA A 276 -12.73 -11.05 -1.28
CA ALA A 276 -12.30 -12.43 -1.51
C ALA A 276 -10.88 -12.49 -2.07
N THR A 277 -10.34 -13.69 -2.23
CA THR A 277 -9.07 -13.90 -2.95
C THR A 277 -9.14 -13.16 -4.29
N PRO A 278 -8.09 -12.42 -4.68
CA PRO A 278 -8.07 -11.70 -5.95
C PRO A 278 -8.45 -12.58 -7.13
N GLY A 279 -9.38 -12.11 -7.98
CA GLY A 279 -9.92 -12.86 -9.10
C GLY A 279 -10.99 -13.91 -8.77
N ALA A 280 -11.29 -14.13 -7.49
CA ALA A 280 -12.40 -15.01 -7.10
C ALA A 280 -13.76 -14.33 -7.34
N VAL A 281 -14.74 -15.14 -7.72
CA VAL A 281 -16.14 -14.73 -7.86
C VAL A 281 -16.88 -15.16 -6.59
N VAL A 282 -17.63 -14.24 -6.01
CA VAL A 282 -18.49 -14.48 -4.82
C VAL A 282 -19.95 -14.45 -5.28
N ALA A 283 -20.72 -15.46 -4.93
CA ALA A 283 -22.14 -15.53 -5.25
C ALA A 283 -22.94 -15.99 -4.00
N PRO A 284 -24.14 -15.44 -3.76
CA PRO A 284 -24.80 -14.39 -4.52
C PRO A 284 -24.11 -13.04 -4.40
N GLU A 285 -24.32 -12.16 -5.37
CA GLU A 285 -23.88 -10.77 -5.32
C GLU A 285 -24.99 -9.84 -4.81
N GLY A 286 -24.59 -8.69 -4.25
CA GLY A 286 -25.51 -7.65 -3.81
C GLY A 286 -26.30 -7.99 -2.55
N GLU A 287 -27.42 -7.28 -2.37
CA GLU A 287 -28.26 -7.37 -1.17
C GLU A 287 -28.94 -8.74 -1.02
N GLN A 288 -28.91 -9.27 0.20
CA GLN A 288 -29.55 -10.53 0.58
C GLN A 288 -30.43 -10.34 1.83
N ASP A 289 -31.42 -11.21 1.97
CA ASP A 289 -32.36 -11.20 3.12
C ASP A 289 -31.86 -12.16 4.22
N PHE A 290 -31.25 -11.58 5.25
CA PHE A 290 -30.77 -12.29 6.44
C PHE A 290 -31.81 -12.44 7.55
N THR A 291 -33.03 -11.91 7.36
CA THR A 291 -34.12 -12.07 8.35
C THR A 291 -34.61 -13.51 8.43
N LYS A 292 -34.41 -14.32 7.42
CA LYS A 292 -34.77 -15.72 7.31
C LYS A 292 -33.71 -16.69 7.82
N GLY A 293 -32.58 -16.17 8.28
CA GLY A 293 -31.46 -16.97 8.79
C GLY A 293 -30.20 -16.82 7.95
N GLU A 294 -29.37 -17.86 7.97
CA GLU A 294 -28.10 -17.87 7.25
C GLU A 294 -28.30 -17.85 5.74
N VAL A 295 -27.46 -17.07 5.02
CA VAL A 295 -27.34 -17.07 3.58
C VAL A 295 -26.06 -17.82 3.19
N THR A 296 -26.17 -18.71 2.21
CA THR A 296 -25.01 -19.44 1.71
C THR A 296 -24.33 -18.68 0.58
N TYR A 297 -23.05 -18.37 0.77
CA TYR A 297 -22.18 -17.77 -0.24
C TYR A 297 -21.20 -18.78 -0.77
N THR A 298 -20.95 -18.71 -2.07
CA THR A 298 -19.97 -19.55 -2.77
C THR A 298 -18.88 -18.67 -3.34
N VAL A 299 -17.63 -19.03 -3.09
CA VAL A 299 -16.46 -18.36 -3.66
C VAL A 299 -15.78 -19.30 -4.64
N SER A 300 -15.64 -18.88 -5.88
CA SER A 300 -15.06 -19.69 -6.97
C SER A 300 -13.81 -19.03 -7.53
N LEU A 301 -12.75 -19.81 -7.72
CA LEU A 301 -11.48 -19.37 -8.31
C LEU A 301 -10.81 -20.56 -9.01
N ASN A 302 -10.48 -20.41 -10.29
CA ASN A 302 -9.73 -21.42 -11.07
C ASN A 302 -10.29 -22.84 -10.94
N GLY A 303 -11.63 -22.99 -11.02
CA GLY A 303 -12.33 -24.26 -10.88
C GLY A 303 -12.45 -24.80 -9.44
N GLN A 304 -11.85 -24.13 -8.46
CA GLN A 304 -12.06 -24.41 -7.06
C GLN A 304 -13.28 -23.65 -6.55
N THR A 305 -14.04 -24.26 -5.65
CA THR A 305 -15.22 -23.66 -5.04
C THR A 305 -15.19 -23.88 -3.54
N LYS A 306 -15.48 -22.83 -2.77
CA LYS A 306 -15.62 -22.87 -1.33
C LYS A 306 -16.94 -22.23 -0.91
N THR A 307 -17.60 -22.84 0.06
CA THR A 307 -18.91 -22.40 0.52
C THR A 307 -18.81 -21.87 1.95
N TYR A 308 -19.52 -20.77 2.21
CA TYR A 308 -19.64 -20.15 3.53
C TYR A 308 -21.12 -20.01 3.91
N LYS A 309 -21.45 -20.33 5.15
CA LYS A 309 -22.70 -19.94 5.78
C LYS A 309 -22.52 -18.60 6.45
N VAL A 310 -23.28 -17.62 6.04
CA VAL A 310 -23.15 -16.25 6.52
C VAL A 310 -24.39 -15.88 7.31
N SER A 311 -24.18 -15.44 8.55
CA SER A 311 -25.21 -14.90 9.43
C SER A 311 -24.93 -13.43 9.74
N VAL A 312 -26.01 -12.65 9.86
CA VAL A 312 -25.98 -11.22 10.20
C VAL A 312 -26.88 -10.96 11.38
N ALA A 313 -26.38 -10.25 12.38
CA ALA A 313 -27.19 -9.83 13.53
C ALA A 313 -26.82 -8.44 14.02
N ALA A 314 -27.83 -7.66 14.44
CA ALA A 314 -27.60 -6.36 15.06
C ALA A 314 -26.93 -6.52 16.42
N GLU A 315 -25.85 -5.78 16.65
CA GLU A 315 -25.20 -5.71 17.93
C GLU A 315 -26.03 -4.89 18.91
N GLY A 316 -26.32 -5.41 20.06
CA GLY A 316 -27.18 -4.79 21.08
C GLY A 316 -28.07 -5.79 21.81
N ASN A 317 -28.15 -7.00 21.31
CA ASN A 317 -28.72 -8.11 22.07
C ASN A 317 -27.56 -8.87 22.75
N PRO A 318 -27.56 -9.03 24.06
CA PRO A 318 -26.54 -9.79 24.79
C PRO A 318 -26.45 -11.26 24.38
N ILE A 319 -27.36 -11.73 23.52
CA ILE A 319 -27.35 -13.08 22.97
C ILE A 319 -27.23 -12.96 21.46
N ILE A 320 -26.03 -13.17 20.97
CA ILE A 320 -25.75 -13.20 19.52
C ILE A 320 -26.13 -14.58 18.99
N PRO A 321 -27.06 -14.70 18.03
CA PRO A 321 -27.42 -16.01 17.44
C PRO A 321 -26.16 -16.64 16.80
N GLY A 322 -25.93 -17.93 17.16
CA GLY A 322 -24.76 -18.67 16.68
C GLY A 322 -23.48 -18.46 17.49
N PHE A 323 -23.41 -17.44 18.33
CA PHE A 323 -22.44 -17.35 19.41
C PHE A 323 -23.07 -17.85 20.70
N HIS A 324 -22.47 -18.83 21.25
CA HIS A 324 -22.78 -19.27 22.61
C HIS A 324 -22.17 -18.27 23.57
N ALA A 325 -22.79 -17.10 23.69
CA ALA A 325 -22.64 -16.37 24.94
C ALA A 325 -22.94 -17.36 26.01
N ASP A 326 -22.00 -17.65 26.85
CA ASP A 326 -22.09 -18.66 27.86
C ASP A 326 -23.41 -18.50 28.64
N PRO A 327 -24.40 -19.35 28.43
CA PRO A 327 -25.72 -19.20 29.05
C PRO A 327 -25.64 -19.36 30.54
N GLU A 328 -24.62 -19.95 31.09
CA GLU A 328 -24.42 -20.04 32.52
C GLU A 328 -24.20 -18.68 33.16
N VAL A 329 -23.57 -17.75 32.46
CA VAL A 329 -23.40 -16.38 32.97
C VAL A 329 -24.73 -15.68 33.18
N LEU A 330 -25.73 -16.03 32.41
CA LEU A 330 -27.10 -15.50 32.57
C LEU A 330 -27.87 -16.18 33.68
N LEU A 331 -27.63 -17.45 33.91
CA LEU A 331 -28.27 -18.22 34.96
C LEU A 331 -27.77 -17.85 36.36
N SER A 332 -26.48 -17.58 36.49
CA SER A 332 -25.87 -17.21 37.76
C SER A 332 -26.35 -15.88 38.33
N LYS A 333 -27.00 -15.05 37.53
CA LYS A 333 -27.51 -13.74 37.95
C LYS A 333 -28.97 -13.74 38.36
N LYS A 334 -29.64 -14.88 38.28
CA LYS A 334 -31.07 -15.01 38.59
C LYS A 334 -31.34 -15.68 39.92
N THR A 335 -30.31 -16.05 40.58
CA THR A 335 -30.40 -16.55 41.95
C THR A 335 -29.94 -15.49 42.93
#